data_ad37da4cdef595ae375292adfa27d246
#
_entry.id   ad37da4cdef595ae375292adfa27d246
#
_cell.length_a   1.000
_cell.length_b   1.000
_cell.length_c   1.000
_cell.angle_alpha   90.00
_cell.angle_beta   90.00
_cell.angle_gamma   90.00
#
_symmetry.space_group_name_H-M   'P 1'
#
loop_
_entity.id
_entity.type
_entity.pdbx_description
1 polymer ?
#
loop_
_entity_poly.entity_id
_entity_poly.type
_entity_poly.pdbx_seq_one_letter_code
_entity_poly.pdbx_strand_id
1 'polypeptide(L)'
;MAHEYQVRKLNRIENFLIDWVRKQHDAISSTQIIKYILEAEKFQLLEYLNECVAVASRKKYKNLVNNSMFEEISQETRLKISCKRWSDVDSVVDGTWWNPGNLKQNLTPFMQNN
;
A
#
# COMPACT_ATOMS: atom_id res chain seq x y z
N MET A 1 -33.82 -4.37 7.51
CA MET A 1 -33.80 -3.22 6.62
C MET A 1 -32.81 -3.40 5.51
N ALA A 2 -33.15 -2.90 4.32
CA ALA A 2 -32.32 -3.08 3.12
C ALA A 2 -30.91 -2.51 3.30
N HIS A 3 -30.79 -1.37 3.99
CA HIS A 3 -29.51 -0.73 4.23
C HIS A 3 -28.59 -1.61 5.09
N GLU A 4 -29.10 -2.15 6.18
CA GLU A 4 -28.32 -3.03 7.05
C GLU A 4 -27.88 -4.30 6.33
N TYR A 5 -28.76 -4.87 5.53
CA TYR A 5 -28.45 -6.05 4.75
C TYR A 5 -27.29 -5.78 3.78
N GLN A 6 -27.33 -4.65 3.08
CA GLN A 6 -26.27 -4.28 2.15
C GLN A 6 -24.95 -4.05 2.85
N VAL A 7 -24.96 -3.42 4.03
CA VAL A 7 -23.74 -3.19 4.80
C VAL A 7 -23.12 -4.52 5.22
N ARG A 8 -23.92 -5.46 5.71
CA ARG A 8 -23.42 -6.79 6.08
C ARG A 8 -22.84 -7.54 4.89
N LYS A 9 -23.51 -7.46 3.74
CA LYS A 9 -23.03 -8.10 2.53
C LYS A 9 -21.70 -7.53 2.08
N LEU A 10 -21.54 -6.20 2.11
CA LEU A 10 -20.29 -5.55 1.76
C LEU A 10 -19.17 -5.94 2.72
N ASN A 11 -19.47 -6.05 4.02
CA ASN A 11 -18.47 -6.48 4.98
C ASN A 11 -17.96 -7.89 4.72
N ARG A 12 -18.85 -8.81 4.33
CA ARG A 12 -18.46 -10.17 3.98
C ARG A 12 -17.55 -10.19 2.75
N ILE A 13 -17.91 -9.40 1.73
CA ILE A 13 -17.12 -9.28 0.53
C ILE A 13 -15.76 -8.69 0.86
N GLU A 14 -15.74 -7.64 1.66
CA GLU A 14 -14.50 -6.98 2.06
C GLU A 14 -13.58 -7.95 2.80
N ASN A 15 -14.12 -8.70 3.76
CA ASN A 15 -13.32 -9.67 4.51
C ASN A 15 -12.75 -10.76 3.62
N PHE A 16 -13.53 -11.22 2.66
CA PHE A 16 -13.07 -12.20 1.68
C PHE A 16 -11.91 -11.64 0.85
N LEU A 17 -12.05 -10.41 0.38
CA LEU A 17 -11.02 -9.75 -0.43
C LEU A 17 -9.75 -9.53 0.36
N ILE A 18 -9.86 -9.11 1.63
CA ILE A 18 -8.71 -8.92 2.51
C ILE A 18 -7.95 -10.23 2.68
N ASP A 19 -8.66 -11.30 2.98
CA ASP A 19 -8.05 -12.61 3.15
C ASP A 19 -7.36 -13.07 1.88
N TRP A 20 -8.01 -12.89 0.75
CA TRP A 20 -7.45 -13.26 -0.55
C TRP A 20 -6.17 -12.49 -0.85
N VAL A 21 -6.18 -11.16 -0.63
CA VAL A 21 -4.99 -10.32 -0.86
C VAL A 21 -3.84 -10.75 0.04
N ARG A 22 -4.12 -11.05 1.31
CA ARG A 22 -3.09 -11.51 2.24
C ARG A 22 -2.44 -12.81 1.77
N LYS A 23 -3.23 -13.72 1.26
CA LYS A 23 -2.72 -15.01 0.77
C LYS A 23 -1.96 -14.89 -0.54
N GLN A 24 -2.34 -13.94 -1.39
CA GLN A 24 -1.81 -13.82 -2.75
C GLN A 24 -0.84 -12.64 -2.92
N HIS A 25 -0.42 -12.00 -1.83
CA HIS A 25 0.34 -10.75 -1.91
C HIS A 25 1.58 -10.83 -2.80
N ASP A 26 2.29 -11.94 -2.78
CA ASP A 26 3.50 -12.12 -3.60
C ASP A 26 3.18 -12.30 -5.09
N ALA A 27 2.02 -12.86 -5.39
CA ALA A 27 1.61 -13.11 -6.76
C ALA A 27 0.96 -11.90 -7.43
N ILE A 28 0.56 -10.91 -6.66
CA ILE A 28 -0.11 -9.72 -7.17
C ILE A 28 0.95 -8.77 -7.76
N SER A 29 0.79 -8.42 -9.03
CA SER A 29 1.71 -7.49 -9.69
C SER A 29 1.43 -6.05 -9.28
N SER A 30 2.36 -5.14 -9.58
CA SER A 30 2.16 -3.71 -9.35
C SER A 30 0.94 -3.18 -10.08
N THR A 31 0.73 -3.60 -11.32
CA THR A 31 -0.45 -3.20 -12.09
C THR A 31 -1.74 -3.69 -11.44
N GLN A 32 -1.74 -4.95 -11.00
CA GLN A 32 -2.92 -5.53 -10.37
C GLN A 32 -3.27 -4.84 -9.06
N ILE A 33 -2.26 -4.55 -8.24
CA ILE A 33 -2.55 -3.91 -6.95
C ILE A 33 -3.09 -2.49 -7.13
N ILE A 34 -2.65 -1.78 -8.15
CA ILE A 34 -3.20 -0.47 -8.48
C ILE A 34 -4.69 -0.59 -8.83
N LYS A 35 -5.04 -1.58 -9.64
CA LYS A 35 -6.45 -1.82 -9.99
C LYS A 35 -7.29 -2.12 -8.76
N TYR A 36 -6.77 -2.93 -7.85
CA TYR A 36 -7.49 -3.28 -6.62
C TYR A 36 -7.67 -2.06 -5.72
N ILE A 37 -6.66 -1.19 -5.65
CA ILE A 37 -6.77 0.06 -4.91
C ILE A 37 -7.87 0.94 -5.49
N LEU A 38 -7.92 1.08 -6.81
CA LEU A 38 -8.96 1.88 -7.46
C LEU A 38 -10.35 1.32 -7.19
N GLU A 39 -10.51 0.00 -7.21
CA GLU A 39 -11.78 -0.63 -6.86
C GLU A 39 -12.15 -0.38 -5.40
N ALA A 40 -11.18 -0.51 -4.50
CA ALA A 40 -11.40 -0.27 -3.09
C ALA A 40 -11.86 1.17 -2.83
N GLU A 41 -11.26 2.12 -3.52
CA GLU A 41 -11.67 3.52 -3.41
C GLU A 41 -13.07 3.74 -3.98
N LYS A 42 -13.34 3.13 -5.12
CA LYS A 42 -14.64 3.28 -5.78
C LYS A 42 -15.78 2.78 -4.89
N PHE A 43 -15.58 1.65 -4.23
CA PHE A 43 -16.61 1.04 -3.39
C PHE A 43 -16.46 1.39 -1.91
N GLN A 44 -15.51 2.26 -1.57
CA GLN A 44 -15.27 2.74 -0.20
C GLN A 44 -15.03 1.59 0.79
N LEU A 45 -14.28 0.59 0.36
CA LEU A 45 -13.91 -0.55 1.19
C LEU A 45 -12.61 -0.22 1.91
N LEU A 46 -12.71 0.51 3.03
CA LEU A 46 -11.55 1.12 3.68
C LEU A 46 -10.56 0.11 4.25
N GLU A 47 -11.03 -0.97 4.84
CA GLU A 47 -10.13 -1.99 5.39
C GLU A 47 -9.42 -2.75 4.27
N TYR A 48 -10.15 -3.07 3.20
CA TYR A 48 -9.56 -3.68 2.02
C TYR A 48 -8.54 -2.73 1.38
N LEU A 49 -8.87 -1.44 1.31
CA LEU A 49 -7.95 -0.44 0.80
C LEU A 49 -6.64 -0.43 1.60
N ASN A 50 -6.74 -0.46 2.92
CA ASN A 50 -5.56 -0.49 3.78
C ASN A 50 -4.70 -1.73 3.52
N GLU A 51 -5.32 -2.87 3.29
CA GLU A 51 -4.60 -4.09 2.96
C GLU A 51 -3.89 -3.98 1.62
N CYS A 52 -4.56 -3.40 0.62
CA CYS A 52 -3.97 -3.15 -0.69
C CYS A 52 -2.81 -2.16 -0.60
N VAL A 53 -2.94 -1.14 0.22
CA VAL A 53 -1.86 -0.17 0.46
C VAL A 53 -0.64 -0.87 1.04
N ALA A 54 -0.84 -1.79 2.00
CA ALA A 54 0.26 -2.55 2.58
C ALA A 54 1.00 -3.37 1.52
N VAL A 55 0.27 -4.02 0.62
CA VAL A 55 0.89 -4.77 -0.48
C VAL A 55 1.62 -3.82 -1.43
N ALA A 56 0.97 -2.73 -1.83
CA ALA A 56 1.56 -1.75 -2.75
C ALA A 56 2.85 -1.16 -2.18
N SER A 57 2.89 -0.91 -0.87
CA SER A 57 4.07 -0.32 -0.24
C SER A 57 5.30 -1.23 -0.32
N ARG A 58 5.12 -2.52 -0.55
CA ARG A 58 6.20 -3.49 -0.70
C ARG A 58 6.64 -3.68 -2.14
N LYS A 59 5.87 -3.16 -3.11
CA LYS A 59 6.25 -3.24 -4.52
C LYS A 59 7.30 -2.18 -4.84
N LYS A 60 8.02 -2.36 -5.94
CA LYS A 60 8.99 -1.35 -6.38
C LYS A 60 8.25 -0.07 -6.73
N TYR A 61 8.64 1.02 -6.10
CA TYR A 61 7.98 2.30 -6.29
C TYR A 61 7.99 2.74 -7.75
N LYS A 62 9.10 2.50 -8.43
CA LYS A 62 9.24 2.83 -9.85
C LYS A 62 8.14 2.15 -10.68
N ASN A 63 7.83 0.90 -10.37
CA ASN A 63 6.79 0.18 -11.10
C ASN A 63 5.40 0.74 -10.83
N LEU A 64 5.19 1.29 -9.64
CA LEU A 64 3.92 1.92 -9.31
C LEU A 64 3.77 3.26 -10.02
N VAL A 65 4.76 4.14 -9.90
CA VAL A 65 4.64 5.51 -10.43
C VAL A 65 4.68 5.55 -11.96
N ASN A 66 5.32 4.57 -12.58
CA ASN A 66 5.36 4.51 -14.04
C ASN A 66 4.07 3.98 -14.66
N ASN A 67 3.18 3.44 -13.84
CA ASN A 67 1.89 2.98 -14.32
C ASN A 67 0.95 4.18 -14.44
N SER A 68 0.35 4.36 -15.61
CA SER A 68 -0.53 5.50 -15.87
C SER A 68 -1.74 5.53 -14.92
N MET A 69 -2.19 4.38 -14.47
CA MET A 69 -3.32 4.31 -13.54
C MET A 69 -2.98 4.75 -12.13
N PHE A 70 -1.70 4.84 -11.79
CA PHE A 70 -1.28 5.26 -10.46
C PHE A 70 -1.79 6.67 -10.13
N GLU A 71 -1.82 7.52 -11.13
CA GLU A 71 -2.31 8.90 -10.96
C GLU A 71 -3.82 8.96 -10.71
N GLU A 72 -4.55 7.91 -11.06
CA GLU A 72 -6.00 7.85 -10.81
C GLU A 72 -6.29 7.53 -9.34
N ILE A 73 -5.31 7.00 -8.60
CA ILE A 73 -5.45 6.79 -7.16
C ILE A 73 -5.50 8.16 -6.48
N SER A 74 -6.37 8.30 -5.48
CA SER A 74 -6.48 9.56 -4.76
C SER A 74 -5.14 9.96 -4.14
N GLN A 75 -4.92 11.26 -4.01
CA GLN A 75 -3.70 11.79 -3.41
C GLN A 75 -3.52 11.25 -1.98
N GLU A 76 -4.61 11.15 -1.24
CA GLU A 76 -4.58 10.63 0.12
C GLU A 76 -4.04 9.20 0.16
N THR A 77 -4.52 8.33 -0.72
CA THR A 77 -4.07 6.95 -0.77
C THR A 77 -2.63 6.84 -1.24
N ARG A 78 -2.23 7.63 -2.23
CA ARG A 78 -0.83 7.66 -2.67
C ARG A 78 0.09 8.08 -1.54
N LEU A 79 -0.35 9.02 -0.72
CA LEU A 79 0.40 9.46 0.45
C LEU A 79 0.52 8.33 1.47
N LYS A 80 -0.56 7.58 1.69
CA LYS A 80 -0.54 6.43 2.59
C LYS A 80 0.47 5.37 2.15
N ILE A 81 0.56 5.11 0.86
CA ILE A 81 1.55 4.17 0.32
C ILE A 81 2.96 4.65 0.65
N SER A 82 3.24 5.92 0.42
CA SER A 82 4.56 6.50 0.70
C SER A 82 4.89 6.46 2.18
N CYS A 83 3.94 6.82 3.03
CA CYS A 83 4.13 6.80 4.49
C CYS A 83 4.39 5.39 4.98
N LYS A 84 3.69 4.41 4.45
CA LYS A 84 3.88 3.02 4.83
C LYS A 84 5.28 2.53 4.46
N ARG A 85 5.76 2.90 3.28
CA ARG A 85 7.12 2.56 2.84
C ARG A 85 8.16 3.15 3.78
N TRP A 86 8.01 4.41 4.16
CA TRP A 86 8.94 5.07 5.07
C TRP A 86 8.91 4.44 6.46
N SER A 87 7.74 4.10 6.94
CA SER A 87 7.58 3.42 8.22
C SER A 87 8.31 2.07 8.23
N ASP A 88 8.18 1.31 7.16
CA ASP A 88 8.85 0.02 7.04
C ASP A 88 10.38 0.18 6.99
N VAL A 89 10.86 1.20 6.29
CA VAL A 89 12.30 1.51 6.24
C VAL A 89 12.81 1.91 7.62
N ASP A 90 12.09 2.78 8.31
CA ASP A 90 12.48 3.23 9.64
C ASP A 90 12.54 2.05 10.62
N SER A 91 11.61 1.12 10.55
CA SER A 91 11.61 -0.06 11.39
C SER A 91 12.86 -0.91 11.19
N VAL A 92 13.27 -1.10 9.95
CA VAL A 92 14.48 -1.86 9.63
C VAL A 92 15.70 -1.15 10.18
N VAL A 93 15.80 0.15 9.98
CA VAL A 93 16.94 0.95 10.42
C VAL A 93 17.04 0.95 11.95
N ASP A 94 15.92 1.19 12.64
CA ASP A 94 15.91 1.25 14.11
C ASP A 94 16.20 -0.11 14.74
N GLY A 95 15.80 -1.19 14.06
CA GLY A 95 15.81 -2.50 14.65
C GLY A 95 17.15 -3.20 14.71
N THR A 96 18.14 -2.83 13.88
CA THR A 96 19.36 -3.64 13.77
C THR A 96 20.65 -2.88 13.84
N TRP A 97 20.82 -1.82 13.09
CA TRP A 97 22.13 -1.19 12.94
C TRP A 97 22.05 0.33 12.90
N TRP A 98 20.92 0.88 13.26
CA TRP A 98 20.75 2.33 13.17
C TRP A 98 21.76 3.07 14.04
N ASN A 99 22.49 3.96 13.40
CA ASN A 99 23.44 4.85 14.04
C ASN A 99 23.31 6.20 13.34
N PRO A 100 23.12 7.30 14.06
CA PRO A 100 22.89 8.60 13.41
C PRO A 100 23.97 8.99 12.41
N GLY A 101 25.23 8.74 12.71
CA GLY A 101 26.31 9.04 11.79
C GLY A 101 26.27 8.17 10.54
N ASN A 102 26.10 6.87 10.73
CA ASN A 102 26.02 5.95 9.60
C ASN A 102 24.76 6.19 8.78
N LEU A 103 23.67 6.52 9.44
CA LEU A 103 22.42 6.81 8.76
C LEU A 103 22.58 7.99 7.80
N LYS A 104 23.21 9.05 8.24
CA LYS A 104 23.46 10.20 7.39
C LYS A 104 24.27 9.84 6.16
N GLN A 105 25.32 9.05 6.36
CA GLN A 105 26.18 8.64 5.27
C GLN A 105 25.45 7.74 4.27
N ASN A 106 24.63 6.85 4.79
CA ASN A 106 23.91 5.91 3.93
C ASN A 106 22.72 6.54 3.24
N LEU A 107 22.01 7.43 3.93
CA LEU A 107 20.82 8.03 3.35
C LEU A 107 21.13 9.11 2.32
N THR A 108 22.27 9.79 2.46
CA THR A 108 22.62 10.86 1.51
C THR A 108 22.65 10.35 0.07
N PRO A 109 23.39 9.28 -0.27
CA PRO A 109 23.35 8.73 -1.62
C PRO A 109 21.98 8.23 -2.00
N PHE A 110 21.29 7.60 -1.07
CA PHE A 110 19.95 7.06 -1.32
C PHE A 110 18.96 8.17 -1.67
N MET A 111 19.00 9.25 -0.89
CA MET A 111 18.10 10.38 -1.12
C MET A 111 18.43 11.14 -2.40
N GLN A 112 19.70 11.22 -2.76
CA GLN A 112 20.11 11.87 -3.99
C GLN A 112 19.67 11.09 -5.23
N ASN A 113 19.56 9.79 -5.12
CA ASN A 113 19.14 8.93 -6.23
C ASN A 113 17.61 8.94 -6.41
N ASN A 114 16.92 9.49 -5.49
CA ASN A 114 15.49 9.64 -5.57
C ASN A 114 15.12 10.93 -6.28
#